data_4c4662d28983daa98e53b8da1836dd22
#
_entry.id   4c4662d28983daa98e53b8da1836dd22
#
_cell.length_a   1.000
_cell.length_b   1.000
_cell.length_c   1.000
_cell.angle_alpha   90.00
_cell.angle_beta   90.00
_cell.angle_gamma   90.00
#
_symmetry.space_group_name_H-M   'P 1'
#
loop_
_entity.id
_entity.type
_entity.pdbx_description
1 polymer ?
#
loop_
_entity_poly.entity_id
_entity_poly.type
_entity_poly.pdbx_seq_one_letter_code
_entity_poly.pdbx_strand_id
1 'polypeptide(L)'
;MDLDPVRLKVLDLINARKPPTDMKNASLAMGRNAAYLHQFVYRGTPKVLSEDDRETLSEHLDCKPLDLKHKKTPPRKPRKKTVPRESRVEPSSVSGVPEGYLAIPEIDVRASAGPGALNEGLEETKEMWFFPDPVIRHEFRAQPADLRMITIDGDSMEPLLASGDRILIDTSQRIPVPPGIFVIWDGMGLVAKRIEHEPNSEPPKVIIKSVNPEYETYERDAEEVHMIGR
;
A
#
# COMPACT_ATOMS: atom_id res chain seq x y z
N MET A 1 -11.82 -16.71 14.70
CA MET A 1 -11.57 -16.19 13.33
C MET A 1 -12.18 -17.20 12.37
N ASP A 2 -13.27 -16.84 11.69
CA ASP A 2 -13.90 -17.75 10.73
C ASP A 2 -13.12 -17.70 9.41
N LEU A 3 -12.24 -18.69 9.22
CA LEU A 3 -11.51 -18.85 7.96
C LEU A 3 -12.45 -19.45 6.90
N ASP A 4 -12.40 -18.94 5.69
CA ASP A 4 -13.18 -19.52 4.60
C ASP A 4 -12.69 -20.95 4.25
N PRO A 5 -13.56 -21.77 3.62
CA PRO A 5 -13.26 -23.18 3.37
C PRO A 5 -11.99 -23.46 2.59
N VAL A 6 -11.58 -22.55 1.69
CA VAL A 6 -10.36 -22.72 0.90
C VAL A 6 -9.11 -22.49 1.75
N ARG A 7 -9.14 -21.50 2.64
CA ARG A 7 -8.02 -21.21 3.56
C ARG A 7 -7.85 -22.31 4.59
N LEU A 8 -8.96 -22.85 5.13
CA LEU A 8 -8.93 -24.04 5.99
C LEU A 8 -8.33 -25.23 5.25
N LYS A 9 -8.73 -25.45 3.98
CA LYS A 9 -8.21 -26.54 3.16
C LYS A 9 -6.69 -26.43 2.93
N VAL A 10 -6.19 -25.21 2.67
CA VAL A 10 -4.74 -24.98 2.52
C VAL A 10 -3.99 -25.33 3.80
N LEU A 11 -4.51 -24.93 4.96
CA LEU A 11 -3.95 -25.28 6.26
C LEU A 11 -3.89 -26.80 6.49
N ASP A 12 -5.01 -27.47 6.23
CA ASP A 12 -5.12 -28.93 6.41
C ASP A 12 -4.14 -29.68 5.51
N LEU A 13 -4.02 -29.25 4.24
CA LEU A 13 -3.10 -29.87 3.28
C LEU A 13 -1.62 -29.65 3.67
N ILE A 14 -1.26 -28.44 4.13
CA ILE A 14 0.10 -28.17 4.62
C ILE A 14 0.44 -29.06 5.83
N ASN A 15 -0.49 -29.20 6.77
CA ASN A 15 -0.30 -30.00 7.97
C ASN A 15 -0.29 -31.51 7.70
N ALA A 16 -1.02 -31.95 6.68
CA ALA A 16 -1.14 -33.38 6.34
C ALA A 16 -0.02 -33.90 5.43
N ARG A 17 0.78 -33.04 4.84
CA ARG A 17 1.80 -33.42 3.85
C ARG A 17 2.93 -34.23 4.44
N LYS A 18 3.39 -35.24 3.65
CA LYS A 18 4.58 -36.05 3.95
C LYS A 18 5.55 -36.00 2.75
N PRO A 19 6.79 -35.52 2.92
CA PRO A 19 7.41 -35.00 4.13
C PRO A 19 6.76 -33.67 4.61
N PRO A 20 6.89 -33.34 5.91
CA PRO A 20 6.27 -32.13 6.47
C PRO A 20 6.71 -30.87 5.72
N THR A 21 5.76 -29.95 5.48
CA THR A 21 6.01 -28.61 4.94
C THR A 21 5.39 -27.56 5.84
N ASP A 22 5.78 -26.32 5.68
CA ASP A 22 5.18 -25.18 6.36
C ASP A 22 4.72 -24.11 5.34
N MET A 23 4.01 -23.11 5.79
CA MET A 23 3.53 -22.03 4.92
C MET A 23 4.66 -21.26 4.24
N LYS A 24 5.81 -21.12 4.91
CA LYS A 24 7.00 -20.47 4.37
C LYS A 24 7.54 -21.24 3.18
N ASN A 25 7.80 -22.54 3.38
CA ASN A 25 8.34 -23.41 2.34
C ASN A 25 7.36 -23.59 1.17
N ALA A 26 6.06 -23.71 1.46
CA ALA A 26 5.04 -23.78 0.43
C ALA A 26 4.94 -22.46 -0.36
N SER A 27 5.07 -21.30 0.28
CA SER A 27 5.11 -20.00 -0.42
C SER A 27 6.33 -19.88 -1.34
N LEU A 28 7.50 -20.30 -0.87
CA LEU A 28 8.74 -20.28 -1.65
C LEU A 28 8.66 -21.25 -2.84
N ALA A 29 8.06 -22.43 -2.67
CA ALA A 29 7.84 -23.40 -3.74
C ALA A 29 6.93 -22.84 -4.87
N MET A 30 6.03 -21.90 -4.53
CA MET A 30 5.22 -21.18 -5.49
C MET A 30 5.97 -20.00 -6.16
N GLY A 31 7.24 -19.77 -5.84
CA GLY A 31 7.97 -18.59 -6.30
C GLY A 31 7.49 -17.26 -5.69
N ARG A 32 6.79 -17.34 -4.56
CA ARG A 32 6.28 -16.18 -3.82
C ARG A 32 7.17 -15.86 -2.61
N ASN A 33 6.95 -14.70 -2.00
CA ASN A 33 7.65 -14.37 -0.75
C ASN A 33 7.24 -15.33 0.38
N ALA A 34 8.11 -15.50 1.38
CA ALA A 34 7.93 -16.43 2.48
C ALA A 34 6.64 -16.25 3.30
N ALA A 35 6.08 -15.03 3.32
CA ALA A 35 4.88 -14.70 4.07
C ALA A 35 3.57 -14.82 3.26
N TYR A 36 3.65 -15.14 1.96
CA TYR A 36 2.51 -15.08 1.05
C TYR A 36 1.31 -15.94 1.50
N LEU A 37 1.52 -17.22 1.80
CA LEU A 37 0.44 -18.10 2.24
C LEU A 37 -0.04 -17.77 3.65
N HIS A 38 0.83 -17.29 4.52
CA HIS A 38 0.43 -16.80 5.83
C HIS A 38 -0.52 -15.58 5.70
N GLN A 39 -0.21 -14.64 4.83
CA GLN A 39 -1.09 -13.50 4.53
C GLN A 39 -2.39 -13.95 3.90
N PHE A 40 -2.35 -14.89 2.95
CA PHE A 40 -3.55 -15.45 2.34
C PHE A 40 -4.47 -16.08 3.38
N VAL A 41 -3.93 -16.92 4.26
CA VAL A 41 -4.72 -17.67 5.23
C VAL A 41 -5.24 -16.78 6.34
N TYR A 42 -4.38 -16.03 7.02
CA TYR A 42 -4.74 -15.31 8.25
C TYR A 42 -5.17 -13.86 8.04
N ARG A 43 -4.65 -13.18 7.00
CA ARG A 43 -4.99 -11.78 6.72
C ARG A 43 -6.01 -11.62 5.58
N GLY A 44 -6.30 -12.70 4.86
CA GLY A 44 -7.24 -12.66 3.75
C GLY A 44 -6.72 -11.97 2.48
N THR A 45 -5.40 -11.77 2.37
CA THR A 45 -4.77 -11.11 1.24
C THR A 45 -3.75 -12.05 0.58
N PRO A 46 -3.91 -12.33 -0.72
CA PRO A 46 -5.00 -11.93 -1.62
C PRO A 46 -6.35 -12.56 -1.25
N LYS A 47 -7.46 -11.97 -1.69
CA LYS A 47 -8.82 -12.53 -1.41
C LYS A 47 -9.00 -13.94 -1.97
N VAL A 48 -8.40 -14.20 -3.14
CA VAL A 48 -8.42 -15.49 -3.83
C VAL A 48 -7.04 -15.75 -4.46
N LEU A 49 -6.61 -17.01 -4.46
CA LEU A 49 -5.38 -17.41 -5.16
C LEU A 49 -5.56 -17.25 -6.68
N SER A 50 -4.53 -16.77 -7.36
CA SER A 50 -4.50 -16.73 -8.83
C SER A 50 -4.56 -18.14 -9.40
N GLU A 51 -4.78 -18.29 -10.71
CA GLU A 51 -4.81 -19.60 -11.36
C GLU A 51 -3.44 -20.26 -11.31
N ASP A 52 -2.41 -19.50 -11.62
CA ASP A 52 -1.01 -19.93 -11.56
C ASP A 52 -0.60 -20.34 -10.13
N ASP A 53 -1.01 -19.55 -9.12
CA ASP A 53 -0.76 -19.87 -7.71
C ASP A 53 -1.45 -21.17 -7.26
N ARG A 54 -2.68 -21.40 -7.74
CA ARG A 54 -3.40 -22.64 -7.42
C ARG A 54 -2.78 -23.86 -8.07
N GLU A 55 -2.33 -23.74 -9.32
CA GLU A 55 -1.63 -24.82 -10.02
C GLU A 55 -0.34 -25.19 -9.30
N THR A 56 0.54 -24.21 -9.08
CA THR A 56 1.83 -24.45 -8.42
C THR A 56 1.65 -24.96 -6.98
N LEU A 57 0.70 -24.40 -6.23
CA LEU A 57 0.42 -24.86 -4.86
C LEU A 57 -0.18 -26.25 -4.85
N SER A 58 -1.04 -26.59 -5.80
CA SER A 58 -1.65 -27.91 -5.89
C SER A 58 -0.63 -29.00 -6.21
N GLU A 59 0.34 -28.73 -7.07
CA GLU A 59 1.47 -29.61 -7.33
C GLU A 59 2.33 -29.81 -6.08
N HIS A 60 2.62 -28.71 -5.38
CA HIS A 60 3.40 -28.77 -4.14
C HIS A 60 2.69 -29.51 -3.02
N LEU A 61 1.38 -29.41 -2.88
CA LEU A 61 0.57 -30.05 -1.84
C LEU A 61 -0.05 -31.39 -2.25
N ASP A 62 0.21 -31.88 -3.47
CA ASP A 62 -0.35 -33.11 -4.03
C ASP A 62 -1.90 -33.15 -3.96
N CYS A 63 -2.53 -32.07 -4.44
CA CYS A 63 -3.99 -31.95 -4.50
C CYS A 63 -4.45 -31.45 -5.87
N LYS A 64 -5.76 -31.41 -6.12
CA LYS A 64 -6.27 -30.87 -7.37
C LYS A 64 -6.40 -29.35 -7.31
N PRO A 65 -6.04 -28.60 -8.39
CA PRO A 65 -6.18 -27.14 -8.42
C PRO A 65 -7.62 -26.67 -8.15
N LEU A 66 -8.61 -27.49 -8.49
CA LEU A 66 -10.03 -27.26 -8.21
C LEU A 66 -10.37 -27.25 -6.71
N ASP A 67 -9.61 -27.99 -5.90
CA ASP A 67 -9.80 -28.04 -4.44
C ASP A 67 -9.45 -26.72 -3.76
N LEU A 68 -8.61 -25.91 -4.41
CA LEU A 68 -8.17 -24.60 -3.95
C LEU A 68 -8.97 -23.43 -4.59
N LYS A 69 -10.06 -23.76 -5.30
CA LYS A 69 -10.90 -22.76 -5.97
C LYS A 69 -12.03 -22.29 -5.06
N HIS A 70 -12.16 -20.98 -4.87
CA HIS A 70 -13.31 -20.42 -4.16
C HIS A 70 -14.60 -20.63 -4.97
N LYS A 71 -15.66 -21.14 -4.36
CA LYS A 71 -16.97 -21.39 -5.03
C LYS A 71 -17.64 -20.14 -5.61
N LYS A 72 -17.20 -18.95 -5.18
CA LYS A 72 -17.62 -17.64 -5.70
C LYS A 72 -16.39 -16.85 -6.17
N THR A 73 -15.67 -17.36 -7.16
CA THR A 73 -14.77 -16.49 -7.91
C THR A 73 -15.66 -15.64 -8.82
N PRO A 74 -15.67 -14.32 -8.71
CA PRO A 74 -16.36 -13.50 -9.69
C PRO A 74 -15.82 -13.89 -11.07
N PRO A 75 -16.67 -13.99 -12.12
CA PRO A 75 -16.21 -14.36 -13.44
C PRO A 75 -15.07 -13.44 -13.84
N ARG A 76 -13.94 -14.04 -14.22
CA ARG A 76 -12.81 -13.31 -14.78
C ARG A 76 -13.38 -12.52 -15.95
N LYS A 77 -13.50 -11.20 -15.81
CA LYS A 77 -13.79 -10.34 -16.96
C LYS A 77 -12.78 -10.73 -18.03
N PRO A 78 -13.21 -11.03 -19.26
CA PRO A 78 -12.29 -11.44 -20.31
C PRO A 78 -11.18 -10.41 -20.34
N ARG A 79 -9.93 -10.89 -20.35
CA ARG A 79 -8.75 -10.04 -20.51
C ARG A 79 -8.98 -9.28 -21.81
N LYS A 80 -9.56 -8.08 -21.71
CA LYS A 80 -9.65 -7.17 -22.83
C LYS A 80 -8.21 -7.01 -23.28
N LYS A 81 -7.92 -7.43 -24.51
CA LYS A 81 -6.74 -7.00 -25.24
C LYS A 81 -6.51 -5.56 -24.85
N THR A 82 -5.34 -5.29 -24.30
CA THR A 82 -4.84 -3.95 -23.98
C THR A 82 -5.90 -2.86 -24.13
N VAL A 83 -6.76 -2.72 -23.11
CA VAL A 83 -7.50 -1.47 -22.97
C VAL A 83 -6.39 -0.45 -22.76
N PRO A 84 -6.32 0.58 -23.57
CA PRO A 84 -5.47 1.71 -23.28
C PRO A 84 -5.71 2.08 -21.81
N ARG A 85 -4.69 2.51 -21.16
CA ARG A 85 -4.55 2.88 -19.75
C ARG A 85 -5.49 4.05 -19.37
N GLU A 86 -6.81 3.84 -19.52
CA GLU A 86 -7.87 4.86 -19.50
C GLU A 86 -8.80 4.79 -18.28
N SER A 87 -8.27 4.44 -17.11
CA SER A 87 -9.01 4.65 -15.87
C SER A 87 -8.13 5.01 -14.68
N ARG A 88 -6.93 5.52 -14.94
CA ARG A 88 -6.36 6.55 -14.09
C ARG A 88 -6.98 7.84 -14.60
N VAL A 89 -7.67 8.57 -13.75
CA VAL A 89 -8.00 9.96 -14.04
C VAL A 89 -6.66 10.62 -14.35
N GLU A 90 -6.37 10.79 -15.63
CA GLU A 90 -5.24 11.60 -16.07
C GLU A 90 -5.52 12.98 -15.47
N PRO A 91 -4.59 13.58 -14.74
CA PRO A 91 -4.79 14.93 -14.18
C PRO A 91 -5.09 15.98 -15.25
N SER A 92 -4.97 15.63 -16.51
CA SER A 92 -5.29 16.46 -17.68
C SER A 92 -6.79 16.52 -18.03
N SER A 93 -7.68 15.76 -17.39
CA SER A 93 -9.12 15.76 -17.69
C SER A 93 -9.93 16.75 -16.84
N VAL A 94 -9.28 17.52 -15.98
CA VAL A 94 -9.90 18.61 -15.24
C VAL A 94 -10.07 19.79 -16.19
N SER A 95 -11.32 20.17 -16.52
CA SER A 95 -11.59 21.34 -17.33
C SER A 95 -11.02 22.59 -16.65
N GLY A 96 -10.14 23.33 -17.35
CA GLY A 96 -9.55 24.56 -16.84
C GLY A 96 -8.08 24.47 -16.40
N VAL A 97 -7.40 23.35 -16.65
CA VAL A 97 -5.93 23.27 -16.43
C VAL A 97 -5.22 24.14 -17.47
N PRO A 98 -4.39 25.11 -17.05
CA PRO A 98 -3.62 25.92 -17.99
C PRO A 98 -2.65 25.05 -18.82
N GLU A 99 -2.38 25.46 -20.05
CA GLU A 99 -1.43 24.76 -20.91
C GLU A 99 -0.04 24.72 -20.26
N GLY A 100 0.60 23.53 -20.25
CA GLY A 100 1.90 23.31 -19.62
C GLY A 100 1.84 23.12 -18.11
N TYR A 101 0.66 23.00 -17.51
CA TYR A 101 0.45 22.74 -16.09
C TYR A 101 -0.20 21.38 -15.87
N LEU A 102 0.03 20.82 -14.69
CA LEU A 102 -0.59 19.59 -14.20
C LEU A 102 -1.41 19.91 -12.97
N ALA A 103 -2.58 19.31 -12.86
CA ALA A 103 -3.48 19.48 -11.74
C ALA A 103 -3.20 18.38 -10.69
N ILE A 104 -2.92 18.77 -9.46
CA ILE A 104 -2.68 17.88 -8.32
C ILE A 104 -3.80 18.13 -7.30
N PRO A 105 -4.55 17.09 -6.89
CA PRO A 105 -5.62 17.25 -5.91
C PRO A 105 -5.07 17.51 -4.50
N GLU A 106 -5.66 18.46 -3.80
CA GLU A 106 -5.56 18.57 -2.34
C GLU A 106 -6.67 17.71 -1.74
N ILE A 107 -6.27 16.79 -0.89
CA ILE A 107 -7.20 15.88 -0.22
C ILE A 107 -7.48 16.34 1.21
N ASP A 108 -8.74 16.15 1.64
CA ASP A 108 -9.12 16.38 3.03
C ASP A 108 -8.68 15.19 3.88
N VAL A 109 -7.60 15.40 4.65
CA VAL A 109 -7.02 14.40 5.56
C VAL A 109 -8.01 13.94 6.63
N ARG A 110 -8.94 14.82 7.03
CA ARG A 110 -9.93 14.52 8.09
C ARG A 110 -11.10 13.70 7.55
N ALA A 111 -11.46 13.89 6.27
CA ALA A 111 -12.51 13.11 5.62
C ALA A 111 -12.02 11.72 5.19
N SER A 112 -10.72 11.57 4.96
CA SER A 112 -10.08 10.31 4.55
C SER A 112 -9.87 9.40 5.77
N ALA A 113 -10.95 8.93 6.38
CA ALA A 113 -10.92 8.09 7.57
C ALA A 113 -10.59 6.63 7.21
N GLY A 114 -9.32 6.25 7.32
CA GLY A 114 -8.89 4.85 7.25
C GLY A 114 -7.67 4.57 6.37
N PRO A 115 -6.98 3.45 6.62
CA PRO A 115 -5.72 3.12 5.93
C PRO A 115 -5.84 2.82 4.44
N GLY A 116 -7.05 2.69 3.91
CA GLY A 116 -7.34 2.43 2.49
C GLY A 116 -7.87 3.63 1.71
N ALA A 117 -8.27 4.71 2.37
CA ALA A 117 -9.00 5.82 1.74
C ALA A 117 -8.24 6.48 0.58
N LEU A 118 -6.92 6.63 0.71
CA LEU A 118 -6.05 7.22 -0.33
C LEU A 118 -5.77 6.29 -1.53
N ASN A 119 -6.13 5.01 -1.43
CA ASN A 119 -5.86 4.03 -2.48
C ASN A 119 -7.08 3.62 -3.29
N GLU A 120 -8.29 3.90 -2.79
CA GLU A 120 -9.54 3.37 -3.36
C GLU A 120 -10.31 4.40 -4.20
N GLY A 121 -9.75 5.60 -4.42
CA GLY A 121 -10.43 6.66 -5.19
C GLY A 121 -11.65 7.26 -4.45
N LEU A 122 -11.71 7.06 -3.14
CA LEU A 122 -12.71 7.64 -2.24
C LEU A 122 -12.22 8.95 -1.60
N GLU A 123 -11.17 9.55 -2.17
CA GLU A 123 -10.59 10.79 -1.69
C GLU A 123 -11.55 11.95 -1.93
N GLU A 124 -11.95 12.64 -0.87
CA GLU A 124 -12.64 13.92 -1.02
C GLU A 124 -11.63 14.99 -1.41
N THR A 125 -11.68 15.41 -2.68
CA THR A 125 -10.86 16.50 -3.19
C THR A 125 -11.38 17.83 -2.69
N LYS A 126 -10.55 18.53 -1.92
CA LYS A 126 -10.86 19.84 -1.36
C LYS A 126 -10.61 20.94 -2.39
N GLU A 127 -9.48 20.90 -3.06
CA GLU A 127 -9.01 21.89 -4.01
C GLU A 127 -8.07 21.24 -5.04
N MET A 128 -7.87 21.93 -6.20
CA MET A 128 -6.91 21.49 -7.21
C MET A 128 -5.77 22.51 -7.30
N TRP A 129 -4.55 22.01 -7.21
CA TRP A 129 -3.33 22.79 -7.33
C TRP A 129 -2.69 22.60 -8.69
N PHE A 130 -2.18 23.68 -9.27
CA PHE A 130 -1.59 23.65 -10.60
C PHE A 130 -0.08 23.86 -10.53
N PHE A 131 0.67 22.88 -10.99
CA PHE A 131 2.13 22.93 -11.04
C PHE A 131 2.60 22.88 -12.49
N PRO A 132 3.70 23.59 -12.85
CA PRO A 132 4.30 23.44 -14.16
C PRO A 132 4.72 21.97 -14.40
N ASP A 133 4.39 21.42 -15.58
CA ASP A 133 4.70 20.03 -15.94
C ASP A 133 6.21 19.71 -15.79
N PRO A 134 7.17 20.58 -16.19
CA PRO A 134 8.59 20.32 -15.99
C PRO A 134 8.99 20.12 -14.52
N VAL A 135 8.38 20.87 -13.60
CA VAL A 135 8.69 20.75 -12.16
C VAL A 135 8.32 19.37 -11.66
N ILE A 136 7.12 18.89 -11.98
CA ILE A 136 6.67 17.57 -11.56
C ILE A 136 7.51 16.46 -12.17
N ARG A 137 7.75 16.51 -13.49
CA ARG A 137 8.40 15.42 -14.21
C ARG A 137 9.92 15.39 -14.10
N HIS A 138 10.54 16.56 -14.05
CA HIS A 138 12.01 16.64 -14.10
C HIS A 138 12.65 16.92 -12.74
N GLU A 139 12.05 17.77 -11.91
CA GLU A 139 12.61 18.09 -10.60
C GLU A 139 12.16 17.04 -9.56
N PHE A 140 10.87 16.81 -9.43
CA PHE A 140 10.34 15.81 -8.47
C PHE A 140 10.42 14.38 -9.01
N ARG A 141 10.53 14.20 -10.32
CA ARG A 141 10.56 12.88 -10.98
C ARG A 141 9.40 11.98 -10.60
N ALA A 142 8.26 12.59 -10.35
CA ALA A 142 7.05 11.93 -9.91
C ALA A 142 6.02 11.81 -11.03
N GLN A 143 5.11 10.87 -10.88
CA GLN A 143 3.95 10.77 -11.76
C GLN A 143 2.80 11.62 -11.16
N PRO A 144 2.16 12.50 -11.94
CA PRO A 144 1.08 13.36 -11.43
C PRO A 144 -0.06 12.59 -10.75
N ALA A 145 -0.34 11.38 -11.25
CA ALA A 145 -1.38 10.51 -10.71
C ALA A 145 -1.10 10.01 -9.28
N ASP A 146 0.18 9.97 -8.90
CA ASP A 146 0.62 9.49 -7.59
C ASP A 146 0.84 10.64 -6.59
N LEU A 147 0.69 11.91 -7.04
CA LEU A 147 0.89 13.08 -6.19
C LEU A 147 -0.40 13.55 -5.52
N ARG A 148 -0.28 13.98 -4.27
CA ARG A 148 -1.35 14.59 -3.50
C ARG A 148 -0.82 15.78 -2.71
N MET A 149 -1.62 16.85 -2.64
CA MET A 149 -1.41 17.91 -1.66
C MET A 149 -2.16 17.56 -0.39
N ILE A 150 -1.54 17.79 0.76
CA ILE A 150 -2.20 17.71 2.06
C ILE A 150 -1.81 18.92 2.91
N THR A 151 -2.71 19.31 3.81
CA THR A 151 -2.44 20.34 4.81
C THR A 151 -2.01 19.67 6.11
N ILE A 152 -0.90 20.13 6.70
CA ILE A 152 -0.41 19.66 8.00
C ILE A 152 -1.32 20.19 9.11
N ASP A 153 -1.65 19.32 10.05
CA ASP A 153 -2.36 19.67 11.28
C ASP A 153 -1.52 19.22 12.49
N GLY A 154 -1.25 20.14 13.41
CA GLY A 154 -0.40 19.90 14.57
C GLY A 154 1.04 20.39 14.38
N ASP A 155 1.81 20.27 15.46
CA ASP A 155 3.13 20.87 15.65
C ASP A 155 4.27 19.85 15.81
N SER A 156 3.98 18.57 15.68
CA SER A 156 4.96 17.48 15.90
C SER A 156 6.16 17.52 14.94
N MET A 157 6.05 18.25 13.85
CA MET A 157 7.13 18.40 12.86
C MET A 157 7.75 19.80 12.86
N GLU A 158 7.36 20.67 13.80
CA GLU A 158 8.01 21.97 13.96
C GLU A 158 9.48 21.81 14.39
N PRO A 159 10.36 22.72 13.95
CA PRO A 159 10.13 23.90 13.10
C PRO A 159 10.13 23.59 11.59
N LEU A 160 10.22 22.34 11.18
CA LEU A 160 10.37 21.96 9.77
C LEU A 160 9.06 22.07 8.97
N LEU A 161 7.96 21.63 9.57
CA LEU A 161 6.61 21.75 9.05
C LEU A 161 5.72 22.31 10.17
N ALA A 162 5.09 23.44 9.91
CA ALA A 162 4.17 24.07 10.83
C ALA A 162 2.71 23.68 10.52
N SER A 163 1.84 23.82 11.54
CA SER A 163 0.41 23.65 11.33
C SER A 163 -0.12 24.64 10.30
N GLY A 164 -0.86 24.17 9.31
CA GLY A 164 -1.35 24.95 8.18
C GLY A 164 -0.45 24.90 6.94
N ASP A 165 0.77 24.36 7.03
CA ASP A 165 1.62 24.15 5.87
C ASP A 165 0.99 23.13 4.91
N ARG A 166 1.19 23.37 3.61
CA ARG A 166 0.80 22.44 2.57
C ARG A 166 2.01 21.72 2.05
N ILE A 167 1.94 20.40 1.99
CA ILE A 167 3.00 19.55 1.48
C ILE A 167 2.51 18.73 0.29
N LEU A 168 3.42 18.49 -0.64
CA LEU A 168 3.22 17.59 -1.75
C LEU A 168 3.79 16.22 -1.38
N ILE A 169 2.97 15.19 -1.48
CA ILE A 169 3.37 13.80 -1.19
C ILE A 169 3.30 12.94 -2.45
N ASP A 170 4.26 12.03 -2.58
CA ASP A 170 4.29 11.00 -3.61
C ASP A 170 3.82 9.67 -2.99
N THR A 171 2.61 9.26 -3.31
CA THR A 171 1.98 8.03 -2.79
C THR A 171 2.56 6.74 -3.38
N SER A 172 3.42 6.83 -4.37
CA SER A 172 4.17 5.70 -4.91
C SER A 172 5.35 5.31 -4.02
N GLN A 173 5.86 6.25 -3.21
CA GLN A 173 7.03 6.06 -2.35
C GLN A 173 6.60 5.70 -0.92
N ARG A 174 6.53 4.40 -0.64
CA ARG A 174 6.07 3.87 0.66
C ARG A 174 7.13 3.10 1.43
N ILE A 175 8.33 2.99 0.89
CA ILE A 175 9.44 2.27 1.51
C ILE A 175 10.41 3.31 2.07
N PRO A 176 10.73 3.30 3.38
CA PRO A 176 11.58 4.30 4.01
C PRO A 176 13.10 4.06 3.76
N VAL A 177 13.45 3.76 2.50
CA VAL A 177 14.82 3.61 2.04
C VAL A 177 14.99 4.46 0.78
N PRO A 178 15.76 5.55 0.85
CA PRO A 178 16.45 6.10 2.02
C PRO A 178 15.48 6.70 3.07
N PRO A 179 15.95 6.90 4.32
CA PRO A 179 15.19 7.57 5.35
C PRO A 179 14.69 8.95 4.91
N GLY A 180 13.53 9.36 5.41
CA GLY A 180 12.93 10.63 5.01
C GLY A 180 11.69 11.01 5.80
N ILE A 181 10.99 12.03 5.34
CA ILE A 181 9.69 12.41 5.88
C ILE A 181 8.63 11.64 5.10
N PHE A 182 7.76 10.96 5.84
CA PHE A 182 6.66 10.20 5.30
C PHE A 182 5.36 10.61 5.97
N VAL A 183 4.29 10.51 5.22
CA VAL A 183 2.94 10.56 5.78
C VAL A 183 2.52 9.14 6.08
N ILE A 184 2.07 8.90 7.30
CA ILE A 184 1.63 7.60 7.78
C ILE A 184 0.23 7.71 8.38
N TRP A 185 -0.49 6.61 8.43
CA TRP A 185 -1.71 6.47 9.22
C TRP A 185 -1.34 5.94 10.61
N ASP A 186 -1.66 6.70 11.66
CA ASP A 186 -1.33 6.35 13.05
C ASP A 186 -2.45 5.62 13.79
N GLY A 187 -3.56 5.31 13.11
CA GLY A 187 -4.75 4.70 13.67
C GLY A 187 -5.89 5.70 13.93
N MET A 188 -5.58 7.00 13.97
CA MET A 188 -6.55 8.08 14.19
C MET A 188 -6.59 9.08 13.03
N GLY A 189 -5.46 9.26 12.33
CA GLY A 189 -5.36 10.22 11.24
C GLY A 189 -4.07 10.08 10.45
N LEU A 190 -3.91 10.94 9.46
CA LEU A 190 -2.66 11.05 8.71
C LEU A 190 -1.73 12.00 9.45
N VAL A 191 -0.51 11.54 9.71
CA VAL A 191 0.53 12.31 10.39
C VAL A 191 1.82 12.28 9.58
N ALA A 192 2.51 13.43 9.52
CA ALA A 192 3.85 13.49 8.96
C ALA A 192 4.86 13.12 10.04
N LYS A 193 5.82 12.27 9.72
CA LYS A 193 6.90 11.82 10.60
C LYS A 193 8.18 11.58 9.81
N ARG A 194 9.32 11.70 10.48
CA ARG A 194 10.59 11.19 9.94
C ARG A 194 10.67 9.71 10.23
N ILE A 195 10.79 8.92 9.16
CA ILE A 195 10.85 7.46 9.24
C ILE A 195 12.25 6.99 8.82
N GLU A 196 12.81 6.13 9.64
CA GLU A 196 14.08 5.45 9.40
C GLU A 196 13.87 3.94 9.53
N HIS A 197 14.48 3.17 8.65
CA HIS A 197 14.51 1.71 8.77
C HIS A 197 15.61 1.32 9.77
N GLU A 198 15.30 0.43 10.71
CA GLU A 198 16.29 -0.15 11.61
C GLU A 198 17.04 -1.28 10.92
N PRO A 199 18.36 -1.14 10.64
CA PRO A 199 19.12 -2.17 9.94
C PRO A 199 19.21 -3.45 10.77
N ASN A 200 19.05 -4.60 10.08
CA ASN A 200 19.20 -5.93 10.68
C ASN A 200 18.24 -6.27 11.83
N SER A 201 17.13 -5.56 11.96
CA SER A 201 16.08 -5.95 12.91
C SER A 201 15.28 -7.15 12.37
N GLU A 202 14.93 -8.08 13.25
CA GLU A 202 14.07 -9.23 12.91
C GLU A 202 13.00 -9.36 14.02
N PRO A 203 11.72 -9.09 13.74
CA PRO A 203 11.16 -8.62 12.48
C PRO A 203 11.67 -7.24 12.05
N PRO A 204 11.54 -6.87 10.76
CA PRO A 204 11.94 -5.54 10.28
C PRO A 204 11.21 -4.43 11.02
N LYS A 205 11.96 -3.46 11.55
CA LYS A 205 11.41 -2.33 12.32
C LYS A 205 11.67 -1.01 11.64
N VAL A 206 10.83 -0.04 11.97
CA VAL A 206 11.01 1.36 11.62
C VAL A 206 11.02 2.22 12.88
N ILE A 207 11.87 3.22 12.86
CA ILE A 207 11.97 4.23 13.89
C ILE A 207 11.20 5.45 13.42
N ILE A 208 10.22 5.87 14.20
CA ILE A 208 9.30 6.96 13.89
C ILE A 208 9.64 8.14 14.79
N LYS A 209 10.06 9.24 14.15
CA LYS A 209 10.55 10.44 14.84
C LYS A 209 9.71 11.65 14.50
N SER A 210 9.41 12.45 15.50
CA SER A 210 8.98 13.84 15.33
C SER A 210 10.20 14.74 15.18
N VAL A 211 10.05 15.88 14.52
CA VAL A 211 11.12 16.91 14.49
C VAL A 211 11.06 17.75 15.76
N ASN A 212 9.86 18.00 16.26
CA ASN A 212 9.65 18.68 17.54
C ASN A 212 10.11 17.77 18.70
N PRO A 213 11.08 18.21 19.52
CA PRO A 213 11.66 17.41 20.59
C PRO A 213 10.69 17.14 21.77
N GLU A 214 9.55 17.81 21.82
CA GLU A 214 8.52 17.53 22.83
C GLU A 214 7.81 16.20 22.60
N TYR A 215 7.98 15.61 21.42
CA TYR A 215 7.40 14.33 21.04
C TYR A 215 8.44 13.21 21.10
N GLU A 216 8.09 12.11 21.73
CA GLU A 216 8.97 10.96 21.84
C GLU A 216 9.17 10.23 20.50
N THR A 217 10.38 9.68 20.34
CA THR A 217 10.68 8.73 19.28
C THR A 217 10.20 7.35 19.69
N TYR A 218 9.59 6.61 18.78
CA TYR A 218 9.13 5.26 19.04
C TYR A 218 9.40 4.32 17.87
N GLU A 219 9.47 3.03 18.17
CA GLU A 219 9.68 1.97 17.19
C GLU A 219 8.37 1.20 16.94
N ARG A 220 8.23 0.70 15.73
CA ARG A 220 7.14 -0.21 15.34
C ARG A 220 7.68 -1.24 14.37
N ASP A 221 7.04 -2.39 14.34
CA ASP A 221 7.26 -3.35 13.27
C ASP A 221 6.86 -2.72 11.93
N ALA A 222 7.71 -2.87 10.91
CA ALA A 222 7.49 -2.21 9.63
C ALA A 222 6.15 -2.59 8.97
N GLU A 223 5.66 -3.80 9.29
CA GLU A 223 4.36 -4.29 8.82
C GLU A 223 3.15 -3.62 9.50
N GLU A 224 3.34 -3.07 10.70
CA GLU A 224 2.28 -2.38 11.45
C GLU A 224 2.10 -0.93 11.02
N VAL A 225 3.12 -0.35 10.39
CA VAL A 225 3.09 1.05 9.97
C VAL A 225 2.51 1.19 8.57
N HIS A 226 1.41 1.90 8.48
CA HIS A 226 0.75 2.13 7.20
C HIS A 226 1.31 3.39 6.52
N MET A 227 2.31 3.19 5.65
CA MET A 227 2.93 4.25 4.87
C MET A 227 1.97 4.71 3.75
N ILE A 228 1.70 6.00 3.71
CA ILE A 228 0.84 6.61 2.69
C ILE A 228 1.68 7.13 1.53
N GLY A 229 2.76 7.85 1.82
CA GLY A 229 3.65 8.43 0.81
C GLY A 229 4.79 9.22 1.46
N ARG A 230 5.64 9.75 0.62
CA ARG A 230 6.83 10.52 1.01
C ARG A 230 6.71 11.96 0.57
#